data_57133a0ba727c7add7d92c718382e63a
#
_entry.id   57133a0ba727c7add7d92c718382e63a
#
_cell.length_a   1.000
_cell.length_b   1.000
_cell.length_c   1.000
_cell.angle_alpha   90.00
_cell.angle_beta   90.00
_cell.angle_gamma   90.00
#
_symmetry.space_group_name_H-M   'P 1'
#
loop_
_entity.id
_entity.type
_entity.pdbx_description
1 polymer ?
#
loop_
_entity_poly.entity_id
_entity_poly.type
_entity_poly.pdbx_seq_one_letter_code
_entity_poly.pdbx_strand_id
1 'polypeptide(L)'
;MTKRVFATIASEALSMNIGKGYVYRLDGHVMRGCLFDSAPNVKGKFFCKLFVCLLTGAVDGVKLDLSENVKIPKILGKRTDIWGAEGQSQHKKFASALRKRNVRQFFARNASLQGIIDHTEQIVWPQFGDNQNAWHAAVLADDPSCAIVYLSRMVERFRNAVPNEFVTEASLQSKIQTHEQFIEMLEQGDSSLLRDELINQSHGRMKLLGLVKES
;
A
#
# COMPACT_ATOMS: atom_id res chain seq x y z
N MET A 1 -3.62 -24.68 -7.88
CA MET A 1 -4.61 -25.14 -6.88
C MET A 1 -4.32 -24.62 -5.47
N THR A 2 -3.10 -24.62 -5.00
CA THR A 2 -2.68 -24.27 -3.63
C THR A 2 -3.00 -22.85 -3.17
N LYS A 3 -2.63 -21.82 -3.94
CA LYS A 3 -2.87 -20.41 -3.55
C LYS A 3 -4.36 -20.11 -3.33
N ARG A 4 -5.26 -20.70 -4.11
CA ARG A 4 -6.70 -20.50 -3.99
C ARG A 4 -7.25 -20.99 -2.64
N VAL A 5 -6.78 -22.13 -2.16
CA VAL A 5 -7.18 -22.66 -0.84
C VAL A 5 -6.72 -21.73 0.28
N PHE A 6 -5.47 -21.26 0.23
CA PHE A 6 -4.95 -20.31 1.22
C PHE A 6 -5.64 -18.93 1.15
N ALA A 7 -6.04 -18.49 -0.04
CA ALA A 7 -6.85 -17.28 -0.18
C ALA A 7 -8.22 -17.43 0.48
N THR A 8 -8.88 -18.59 0.34
CA THR A 8 -10.15 -18.88 1.06
C THR A 8 -9.94 -18.84 2.57
N ILE A 9 -8.89 -19.49 3.08
CA ILE A 9 -8.57 -19.49 4.51
C ILE A 9 -8.29 -18.06 5.02
N ALA A 10 -7.56 -17.26 4.25
CA ALA A 10 -7.27 -15.88 4.61
C ALA A 10 -8.53 -15.00 4.59
N SER A 11 -9.37 -15.17 3.56
CA SER A 11 -10.68 -14.50 3.45
C SER A 11 -11.53 -14.74 4.69
N GLU A 12 -11.68 -15.99 5.10
CA GLU A 12 -12.44 -16.38 6.30
C GLU A 12 -11.79 -15.86 7.60
N ALA A 13 -10.45 -16.01 7.73
CA ALA A 13 -9.73 -15.62 8.96
C ALA A 13 -9.73 -14.12 9.21
N LEU A 14 -9.78 -13.31 8.15
CA LEU A 14 -9.68 -11.84 8.20
C LEU A 14 -10.99 -11.14 7.83
N SER A 15 -12.02 -11.87 7.42
CA SER A 15 -13.30 -11.34 6.90
C SER A 15 -13.06 -10.37 5.73
N MET A 16 -12.35 -10.86 4.70
CA MET A 16 -11.94 -10.11 3.52
C MET A 16 -12.45 -10.74 2.23
N ASN A 17 -12.58 -9.94 1.17
CA ASN A 17 -12.92 -10.41 -0.17
C ASN A 17 -11.74 -11.11 -0.85
N ILE A 18 -12.02 -11.99 -1.81
CA ILE A 18 -10.98 -12.67 -2.61
C ILE A 18 -10.81 -11.93 -3.93
N GLY A 19 -9.58 -11.52 -4.23
CA GLY A 19 -9.15 -10.98 -5.51
C GLY A 19 -8.23 -11.95 -6.27
N LYS A 20 -7.65 -11.47 -7.38
CA LYS A 20 -6.73 -12.26 -8.20
C LYS A 20 -5.33 -12.32 -7.55
N GLY A 21 -5.08 -13.36 -6.74
CA GLY A 21 -3.79 -13.56 -6.06
C GLY A 21 -3.66 -12.84 -4.71
N TYR A 22 -4.73 -12.26 -4.19
CA TYR A 22 -4.78 -11.58 -2.91
C TYR A 22 -6.15 -11.69 -2.26
N VAL A 23 -6.25 -11.40 -0.98
CA VAL A 23 -7.50 -11.10 -0.28
C VAL A 23 -7.46 -9.67 0.20
N TYR A 24 -8.60 -8.98 0.18
CA TYR A 24 -8.64 -7.56 0.44
C TYR A 24 -9.92 -7.10 1.15
N ARG A 25 -9.81 -5.95 1.80
CA ARG A 25 -10.91 -5.12 2.26
C ARG A 25 -10.64 -3.68 1.87
N LEU A 26 -11.69 -2.99 1.44
CA LEU A 26 -11.67 -1.56 1.16
C LEU A 26 -12.19 -0.80 2.38
N ASP A 27 -11.47 0.24 2.77
CA ASP A 27 -11.88 1.20 3.78
C ASP A 27 -11.70 2.61 3.15
N GLY A 28 -12.72 3.09 2.43
CA GLY A 28 -12.64 4.30 1.62
C GLY A 28 -11.60 4.18 0.50
N HIS A 29 -10.58 5.02 0.53
CA HIS A 29 -9.49 5.05 -0.45
C HIS A 29 -8.30 4.16 -0.10
N VAL A 30 -8.38 3.44 1.01
CA VAL A 30 -7.34 2.53 1.49
C VAL A 30 -7.76 1.09 1.27
N MET A 31 -6.91 0.31 0.60
CA MET A 31 -7.06 -1.13 0.48
C MET A 31 -6.06 -1.83 1.39
N ARG A 32 -6.53 -2.79 2.17
CA ARG A 32 -5.71 -3.65 3.01
C ARG A 32 -5.95 -5.12 2.73
N GLY A 33 -4.96 -5.95 2.98
CA GLY A 33 -5.15 -7.38 2.74
C GLY A 33 -3.91 -8.24 2.87
N CYS A 34 -3.98 -9.40 2.21
CA CYS A 34 -2.85 -10.32 2.08
C CYS A 34 -2.60 -10.64 0.61
N LEU A 35 -1.37 -10.46 0.16
CA LEU A 35 -0.89 -10.87 -1.16
C LEU A 35 -0.18 -12.23 -1.05
N PHE A 36 -0.45 -13.11 -2.01
CA PHE A 36 0.18 -14.44 -2.13
C PHE A 36 1.21 -14.42 -3.25
N ASP A 37 2.46 -14.10 -2.91
CA ASP A 37 3.56 -14.00 -3.83
C ASP A 37 4.28 -15.35 -3.99
N SER A 38 4.60 -15.76 -5.22
CA SER A 38 5.27 -17.03 -5.46
C SER A 38 6.68 -17.02 -4.88
N ALA A 39 7.04 -18.06 -4.11
CA ALA A 39 8.41 -18.19 -3.64
C ALA A 39 9.32 -18.55 -4.82
N PRO A 40 10.39 -17.77 -5.10
CA PRO A 40 11.33 -18.08 -6.15
C PRO A 40 11.95 -19.47 -5.90
N ASN A 41 12.12 -20.24 -6.98
CA ASN A 41 12.79 -21.55 -6.98
C ASN A 41 12.15 -22.68 -6.14
N VAL A 42 10.91 -22.48 -5.63
CA VAL A 42 10.22 -23.50 -4.83
C VAL A 42 8.79 -23.70 -5.32
N LYS A 43 8.63 -24.70 -6.20
CA LYS A 43 7.32 -25.02 -6.81
C LYS A 43 6.23 -25.24 -5.75
N GLY A 44 5.10 -24.57 -5.92
CA GLY A 44 3.94 -24.70 -5.05
C GLY A 44 4.04 -23.98 -3.70
N LYS A 45 5.12 -23.25 -3.45
CA LYS A 45 5.28 -22.42 -2.24
C LYS A 45 5.12 -20.93 -2.52
N PHE A 46 4.73 -20.16 -1.49
CA PHE A 46 4.49 -18.74 -1.61
C PHE A 46 4.80 -18.00 -0.31
N PHE A 47 5.04 -16.70 -0.44
CA PHE A 47 5.01 -15.77 0.68
C PHE A 47 3.61 -15.23 0.86
N CYS A 48 3.18 -15.04 2.10
CA CYS A 48 1.99 -14.28 2.42
C CYS A 48 2.43 -12.94 3.00
N LYS A 49 2.15 -11.85 2.29
CA LYS A 49 2.47 -10.49 2.71
C LYS A 49 1.19 -9.78 3.14
N LEU A 50 1.12 -9.29 4.37
CA LEU A 50 0.14 -8.29 4.75
C LEU A 50 0.45 -7.03 3.96
N PHE A 51 -0.55 -6.30 3.52
CA PHE A 51 -0.34 -5.03 2.85
C PHE A 51 -1.41 -4.00 3.22
N VAL A 52 -1.01 -2.75 3.10
CA VAL A 52 -1.88 -1.57 3.04
C VAL A 52 -1.45 -0.78 1.81
N CYS A 53 -2.41 -0.29 1.07
CA CYS A 53 -2.20 0.42 -0.19
C CYS A 53 -3.19 1.58 -0.29
N LEU A 54 -2.70 2.78 -0.54
CA LEU A 54 -3.51 3.91 -0.93
C LEU A 54 -3.89 3.78 -2.41
N LEU A 55 -5.16 3.93 -2.74
CA LEU A 55 -5.67 3.72 -4.11
C LEU A 55 -5.56 4.96 -5.00
N THR A 56 -4.66 5.88 -4.70
CA THR A 56 -4.35 7.04 -5.54
C THR A 56 -3.11 6.79 -6.41
N GLY A 57 -3.03 7.46 -7.54
CA GLY A 57 -1.92 7.34 -8.48
C GLY A 57 -2.13 6.29 -9.59
N ALA A 58 -1.47 6.51 -10.72
CA ALA A 58 -1.58 5.70 -11.92
C ALA A 58 -0.61 4.51 -11.87
N VAL A 59 -0.94 3.45 -11.18
CA VAL A 59 -0.13 2.23 -11.16
C VAL A 59 -1.00 1.02 -11.50
N ASP A 60 -0.58 0.25 -12.48
CA ASP A 60 -1.17 -1.04 -12.79
C ASP A 60 -0.86 -2.06 -11.68
N GLY A 61 -1.90 -2.64 -11.08
CA GLY A 61 -1.78 -3.66 -10.05
C GLY A 61 -1.81 -3.14 -8.61
N VAL A 62 -1.59 -4.05 -7.66
CA VAL A 62 -1.54 -3.74 -6.22
C VAL A 62 -0.15 -3.26 -5.85
N LYS A 63 -0.01 -1.97 -5.57
CA LYS A 63 1.21 -1.42 -5.00
C LYS A 63 1.23 -1.68 -3.49
N LEU A 64 2.32 -2.23 -3.00
CA LEU A 64 2.50 -2.50 -1.58
C LEU A 64 3.16 -1.28 -0.92
N ASP A 65 2.37 -0.30 -0.52
CA ASP A 65 2.90 0.90 0.15
C ASP A 65 3.45 0.54 1.53
N LEU A 66 2.71 -0.30 2.25
CA LEU A 66 3.10 -0.85 3.54
C LEU A 66 2.96 -2.37 3.49
N SER A 67 4.01 -3.11 3.80
CA SER A 67 3.91 -4.57 3.77
C SER A 67 4.74 -5.26 4.84
N GLU A 68 4.21 -6.37 5.36
CA GLU A 68 4.89 -7.24 6.32
C GLU A 68 4.62 -8.71 6.00
N ASN A 69 5.64 -9.56 6.07
CA ASN A 69 5.46 -11.00 5.86
C ASN A 69 4.74 -11.66 7.03
N VAL A 70 3.75 -12.49 6.73
CA VAL A 70 3.13 -13.38 7.72
C VAL A 70 4.12 -14.49 8.07
N LYS A 71 4.68 -14.44 9.27
CA LYS A 71 5.72 -15.37 9.73
C LYS A 71 5.13 -16.67 10.27
N ILE A 72 5.68 -17.79 9.85
CA ILE A 72 5.39 -19.09 10.46
C ILE A 72 5.99 -19.10 11.88
N PRO A 73 5.26 -19.59 12.91
CA PRO A 73 5.83 -19.76 14.23
C PRO A 73 7.09 -20.64 14.17
N LYS A 74 8.16 -20.22 14.85
CA LYS A 74 9.42 -20.96 14.89
C LYS A 74 9.18 -22.42 15.33
N ILE A 75 9.55 -23.37 14.49
CA ILE A 75 9.81 -24.74 14.85
C ILE A 75 11.32 -24.92 14.66
N LEU A 76 12.04 -25.23 15.75
CA LEU A 76 13.47 -25.58 15.73
C LEU A 76 14.41 -24.53 15.08
N GLY A 77 14.31 -23.28 15.47
CA GLY A 77 15.33 -22.26 15.13
C GLY A 77 15.35 -21.75 13.69
N LYS A 78 14.61 -22.33 12.76
CA LYS A 78 14.51 -21.86 11.37
C LYS A 78 13.28 -20.98 11.19
N ARG A 79 13.50 -19.72 10.82
CA ARG A 79 12.44 -18.87 10.25
C ARG A 79 12.21 -19.32 8.82
N THR A 80 10.98 -19.71 8.49
CA THR A 80 10.55 -19.81 7.10
C THR A 80 9.31 -18.94 6.95
N ASP A 81 9.44 -17.87 6.16
CA ASP A 81 8.29 -17.02 5.78
C ASP A 81 7.55 -17.64 4.58
N ILE A 82 7.90 -18.88 4.23
CA ILE A 82 7.41 -19.58 3.05
C ILE A 82 6.33 -20.57 3.45
N TRP A 83 5.14 -20.37 2.91
CA TRP A 83 3.99 -21.24 3.07
C TRP A 83 3.94 -22.25 1.94
N GLY A 84 3.64 -23.47 2.23
CA GLY A 84 3.64 -24.56 1.25
C GLY A 84 2.44 -25.46 1.36
N ALA A 85 2.24 -26.21 0.29
CA ALA A 85 1.01 -26.78 -0.17
C ALA A 85 0.51 -28.05 0.50
N GLU A 86 1.04 -28.59 1.53
CA GLU A 86 0.65 -29.96 1.93
C GLU A 86 0.03 -30.06 3.32
N GLY A 87 -1.24 -30.50 3.33
CA GLY A 87 -1.97 -31.04 4.47
C GLY A 87 -2.76 -30.03 5.33
N GLN A 88 -3.85 -30.53 5.92
CA GLN A 88 -4.73 -29.78 6.82
C GLN A 88 -3.99 -29.11 7.99
N SER A 89 -2.86 -29.67 8.42
CA SER A 89 -2.00 -29.11 9.48
C SER A 89 -1.46 -27.74 9.08
N GLN A 90 -1.02 -27.56 7.82
CA GLN A 90 -0.53 -26.26 7.31
C GLN A 90 -1.66 -25.24 7.22
N HIS A 91 -2.86 -25.64 6.81
CA HIS A 91 -4.05 -24.78 6.73
C HIS A 91 -4.42 -24.23 8.12
N LYS A 92 -4.45 -25.09 9.14
CA LYS A 92 -4.73 -24.68 10.52
C LYS A 92 -3.65 -23.73 11.07
N LYS A 93 -2.36 -24.01 10.80
CA LYS A 93 -1.25 -23.14 11.19
C LYS A 93 -1.33 -21.77 10.52
N PHE A 94 -1.69 -21.73 9.23
CA PHE A 94 -1.84 -20.48 8.49
C PHE A 94 -2.99 -19.64 9.04
N ALA A 95 -4.18 -20.23 9.19
CA ALA A 95 -5.33 -19.54 9.80
C ALA A 95 -5.00 -19.00 11.20
N SER A 96 -4.29 -19.80 12.02
CA SER A 96 -3.83 -19.37 13.35
C SER A 96 -2.83 -18.20 13.26
N ALA A 97 -1.91 -18.21 12.29
CA ALA A 97 -0.95 -17.13 12.09
C ALA A 97 -1.64 -15.81 11.73
N LEU A 98 -2.67 -15.86 10.87
CA LEU A 98 -3.43 -14.67 10.47
C LEU A 98 -4.29 -14.09 11.61
N ARG A 99 -4.72 -14.91 12.56
CA ARG A 99 -5.51 -14.46 13.73
C ARG A 99 -4.65 -13.90 14.86
N LYS A 100 -3.32 -13.90 14.74
CA LYS A 100 -2.43 -13.39 15.78
C LYS A 100 -2.58 -11.89 16.01
N ARG A 101 -2.24 -11.47 17.22
CA ARG A 101 -2.30 -10.07 17.66
C ARG A 101 -1.50 -9.13 16.76
N ASN A 102 -0.31 -9.54 16.31
CA ASN A 102 0.54 -8.72 15.44
C ASN A 102 -0.11 -8.43 14.07
N VAL A 103 -0.85 -9.37 13.47
CA VAL A 103 -1.60 -9.13 12.22
C VAL A 103 -2.69 -8.09 12.43
N ARG A 104 -3.44 -8.22 13.53
CA ARG A 104 -4.46 -7.23 13.88
C ARG A 104 -3.85 -5.86 14.16
N GLN A 105 -2.73 -5.81 14.87
CA GLN A 105 -2.00 -4.57 15.16
C GLN A 105 -1.45 -3.91 13.90
N PHE A 106 -0.95 -4.71 12.94
CA PHE A 106 -0.51 -4.18 11.64
C PHE A 106 -1.64 -3.43 10.93
N PHE A 107 -2.83 -4.04 10.80
CA PHE A 107 -3.96 -3.37 10.17
C PHE A 107 -4.51 -2.23 11.02
N ALA A 108 -4.61 -2.37 12.33
CA ALA A 108 -5.11 -1.31 13.21
C ALA A 108 -4.25 -0.04 13.15
N ARG A 109 -2.92 -0.21 12.98
CA ARG A 109 -1.98 0.90 12.89
C ARG A 109 -1.99 1.57 11.52
N ASN A 110 -2.04 0.78 10.44
CA ASN A 110 -1.67 1.23 9.12
C ASN A 110 -2.86 1.41 8.15
N ALA A 111 -4.02 0.79 8.43
CA ALA A 111 -5.12 0.73 7.47
C ALA A 111 -6.08 1.94 7.56
N SER A 112 -5.51 3.14 7.61
CA SER A 112 -6.22 4.42 7.56
C SER A 112 -5.35 5.46 6.86
N LEU A 113 -5.93 6.58 6.46
CA LEU A 113 -5.16 7.71 5.91
C LEU A 113 -4.11 8.19 6.93
N GLN A 114 -4.51 8.37 8.19
CA GLN A 114 -3.59 8.74 9.27
C GLN A 114 -2.49 7.70 9.48
N GLY A 115 -2.81 6.40 9.41
CA GLY A 115 -1.81 5.34 9.55
C GLY A 115 -0.74 5.36 8.45
N ILE A 116 -1.08 5.79 7.23
CA ILE A 116 -0.12 5.97 6.13
C ILE A 116 0.79 7.17 6.43
N ILE A 117 0.25 8.27 6.91
CA ILE A 117 0.99 9.46 7.33
C ILE A 117 1.96 9.11 8.47
N ASP A 118 1.45 8.52 9.54
CA ASP A 118 2.23 8.14 10.72
C ASP A 118 3.36 7.16 10.38
N HIS A 119 3.13 6.26 9.43
CA HIS A 119 4.17 5.36 8.96
C HIS A 119 5.30 6.11 8.27
N THR A 120 4.97 7.07 7.40
CA THR A 120 5.98 7.86 6.69
C THR A 120 6.84 8.67 7.66
N GLU A 121 6.26 9.21 8.73
CA GLU A 121 7.02 9.91 9.79
C GLU A 121 7.98 9.01 10.57
N GLN A 122 7.72 7.70 10.63
CA GLN A 122 8.59 6.74 11.31
C GLN A 122 9.77 6.26 10.44
N ILE A 123 9.73 6.54 9.14
CA ILE A 123 10.80 6.17 8.21
C ILE A 123 11.94 7.22 8.31
N VAL A 124 13.12 6.78 8.71
CA VAL A 124 14.31 7.67 8.82
C VAL A 124 14.67 8.31 7.47
N TRP A 125 14.51 7.56 6.36
CA TRP A 125 14.78 8.00 5.00
C TRP A 125 13.59 7.67 4.08
N PRO A 126 12.48 8.44 4.15
CA PRO A 126 11.31 8.13 3.33
C PRO A 126 11.68 8.21 1.84
N GLN A 127 11.25 7.19 1.09
CA GLN A 127 11.44 7.19 -0.37
C GLN A 127 10.46 8.17 -1.02
N PHE A 128 10.63 8.40 -2.33
CA PHE A 128 9.73 9.26 -3.09
C PHE A 128 8.26 8.83 -2.95
N GLY A 129 7.99 7.54 -3.11
CA GLY A 129 6.64 6.98 -2.99
C GLY A 129 6.02 7.12 -1.60
N ASP A 130 6.84 7.12 -0.53
CA ASP A 130 6.34 7.32 0.84
C ASP A 130 5.80 8.74 1.03
N ASN A 131 6.56 9.76 0.60
CA ASN A 131 6.13 11.15 0.65
C ASN A 131 4.90 11.38 -0.25
N GLN A 132 4.86 10.77 -1.44
CA GLN A 132 3.70 10.85 -2.33
C GLN A 132 2.44 10.29 -1.67
N ASN A 133 2.52 9.12 -1.07
CA ASN A 133 1.39 8.52 -0.38
C ASN A 133 0.95 9.35 0.83
N ALA A 134 1.89 9.95 1.55
CA ALA A 134 1.60 10.76 2.72
C ALA A 134 0.86 12.06 2.35
N TRP A 135 1.28 12.79 1.31
CA TRP A 135 0.56 14.00 0.92
C TRP A 135 -0.81 13.68 0.30
N HIS A 136 -0.94 12.59 -0.50
CA HIS A 136 -2.24 12.13 -0.97
C HIS A 136 -3.18 11.78 0.19
N ALA A 137 -2.66 11.06 1.19
CA ALA A 137 -3.43 10.71 2.37
C ALA A 137 -3.85 11.95 3.17
N ALA A 138 -2.98 12.94 3.29
CA ALA A 138 -3.25 14.19 4.00
C ALA A 138 -4.35 15.01 3.29
N VAL A 139 -4.28 15.17 1.96
CA VAL A 139 -5.35 15.85 1.19
C VAL A 139 -6.69 15.12 1.33
N LEU A 140 -6.70 13.78 1.25
CA LEU A 140 -7.91 12.98 1.42
C LEU A 140 -8.46 13.04 2.86
N ALA A 141 -7.59 13.26 3.85
CA ALA A 141 -7.94 13.45 5.27
C ALA A 141 -8.35 14.89 5.61
N ASP A 142 -8.34 15.81 4.63
CA ASP A 142 -8.63 17.23 4.81
C ASP A 142 -7.62 17.93 5.74
N ASP A 143 -6.33 17.54 5.63
CA ASP A 143 -5.20 18.15 6.35
C ASP A 143 -4.22 18.81 5.38
N PRO A 144 -4.51 20.04 4.90
CA PRO A 144 -3.66 20.74 3.96
C PRO A 144 -2.28 21.08 4.52
N SER A 145 -2.17 21.34 5.81
CA SER A 145 -0.88 21.66 6.45
C SER A 145 0.07 20.47 6.39
N CYS A 146 -0.41 19.29 6.68
CA CYS A 146 0.35 18.05 6.56
C CYS A 146 0.73 17.78 5.09
N ALA A 147 -0.20 17.98 4.14
CA ALA A 147 0.06 17.80 2.72
C ALA A 147 1.19 18.71 2.21
N ILE A 148 1.21 19.98 2.59
CA ILE A 148 2.24 20.97 2.25
C ILE A 148 3.63 20.51 2.73
N VAL A 149 3.73 19.95 3.94
CA VAL A 149 5.01 19.43 4.46
C VAL A 149 5.59 18.36 3.54
N TYR A 150 4.80 17.40 3.11
CA TYR A 150 5.28 16.31 2.24
C TYR A 150 5.55 16.75 0.82
N LEU A 151 4.73 17.66 0.26
CA LEU A 151 4.98 18.27 -1.04
C LEU A 151 6.30 19.06 -1.03
N SER A 152 6.56 19.84 0.00
CA SER A 152 7.81 20.60 0.16
C SER A 152 9.03 19.68 0.23
N ARG A 153 8.95 18.57 0.95
CA ARG A 153 10.00 17.53 0.98
C ARG A 153 10.24 16.94 -0.43
N MET A 154 9.19 16.76 -1.23
CA MET A 154 9.32 16.26 -2.60
C MET A 154 9.98 17.30 -3.51
N VAL A 155 9.59 18.57 -3.44
CA VAL A 155 10.21 19.67 -4.18
C VAL A 155 11.69 19.75 -3.86
N GLU A 156 12.07 19.72 -2.58
CA GLU A 156 13.47 19.73 -2.15
C GLU A 156 14.26 18.54 -2.74
N ARG A 157 13.68 17.35 -2.73
CA ARG A 157 14.33 16.18 -3.35
C ARG A 157 14.52 16.33 -4.85
N PHE A 158 13.55 16.89 -5.58
CA PHE A 158 13.71 17.15 -7.02
C PHE A 158 14.79 18.19 -7.30
N ARG A 159 14.88 19.26 -6.48
CA ARG A 159 15.92 20.27 -6.60
C ARG A 159 17.33 19.72 -6.36
N ASN A 160 17.46 18.74 -5.47
CA ASN A 160 18.71 18.08 -5.12
C ASN A 160 19.03 16.85 -5.99
N ALA A 161 18.13 16.46 -6.91
CA ALA A 161 18.32 15.30 -7.78
C ALA A 161 19.30 15.63 -8.91
N VAL A 162 20.22 14.69 -9.17
CA VAL A 162 21.15 14.80 -10.31
C VAL A 162 20.50 14.19 -11.54
N PRO A 163 20.37 14.94 -12.65
CA PRO A 163 19.84 14.41 -13.90
C PRO A 163 20.64 13.22 -14.40
N ASN A 164 19.99 12.29 -15.07
CA ASN A 164 20.59 11.12 -15.68
C ASN A 164 19.81 10.71 -16.96
N GLU A 165 20.15 9.59 -17.57
CA GLU A 165 19.51 9.10 -18.80
C GLU A 165 18.00 8.83 -18.67
N PHE A 166 17.50 8.56 -17.46
CA PHE A 166 16.08 8.27 -17.17
C PHE A 166 15.32 9.49 -16.63
N VAL A 167 16.02 10.47 -16.02
CA VAL A 167 15.45 11.64 -15.36
C VAL A 167 16.17 12.89 -15.86
N THR A 168 15.55 13.56 -16.82
CA THR A 168 16.12 14.79 -17.42
C THR A 168 15.89 16.02 -16.56
N GLU A 169 16.72 17.06 -16.75
CA GLU A 169 16.55 18.38 -16.12
C GLU A 169 15.14 18.93 -16.35
N ALA A 170 14.66 18.90 -17.59
CA ALA A 170 13.30 19.36 -17.94
C ALA A 170 12.20 18.61 -17.18
N SER A 171 12.38 17.28 -17.00
CA SER A 171 11.44 16.47 -16.21
C SER A 171 11.45 16.83 -14.73
N LEU A 172 12.63 17.14 -14.17
CA LEU A 172 12.74 17.58 -12.78
C LEU A 172 12.09 18.95 -12.59
N GLN A 173 12.35 19.91 -13.48
CA GLN A 173 11.75 21.24 -13.43
C GLN A 173 10.23 21.19 -13.54
N SER A 174 9.68 20.37 -14.46
CA SER A 174 8.23 20.17 -14.57
C SER A 174 7.62 19.61 -13.29
N LYS A 175 8.29 18.64 -12.63
CA LYS A 175 7.82 18.10 -11.36
C LYS A 175 7.86 19.12 -10.24
N ILE A 176 8.94 19.91 -10.14
CA ILE A 176 9.06 20.99 -9.17
C ILE A 176 7.89 21.96 -9.34
N GLN A 177 7.70 22.48 -10.54
CA GLN A 177 6.64 23.44 -10.84
C GLN A 177 5.24 22.89 -10.50
N THR A 178 4.96 21.64 -10.85
CA THR A 178 3.68 21.01 -10.53
C THR A 178 3.43 20.92 -9.02
N HIS A 179 4.45 20.53 -8.24
CA HIS A 179 4.29 20.39 -6.79
C HIS A 179 4.22 21.74 -6.08
N GLU A 180 4.93 22.76 -6.58
CA GLU A 180 4.82 24.14 -6.10
C GLU A 180 3.41 24.70 -6.34
N GLN A 181 2.82 24.46 -7.50
CA GLN A 181 1.42 24.81 -7.78
C GLN A 181 0.44 24.13 -6.81
N PHE A 182 0.66 22.85 -6.46
CA PHE A 182 -0.18 22.18 -5.47
C PHE A 182 -0.03 22.80 -4.07
N ILE A 183 1.17 23.20 -3.68
CA ILE A 183 1.40 23.92 -2.43
C ILE A 183 0.64 25.24 -2.42
N GLU A 184 0.75 26.05 -3.48
CA GLU A 184 0.02 27.32 -3.61
C GLU A 184 -1.50 27.14 -3.49
N MET A 185 -2.06 26.12 -4.16
CA MET A 185 -3.49 25.81 -4.06
C MET A 185 -3.90 25.47 -2.63
N LEU A 186 -3.09 24.68 -1.91
CA LEU A 186 -3.38 24.32 -0.52
C LEU A 186 -3.26 25.51 0.44
N GLU A 187 -2.28 26.41 0.22
CA GLU A 187 -2.09 27.65 1.00
C GLU A 187 -3.24 28.64 0.79
N GLN A 188 -3.83 28.67 -0.41
CA GLN A 188 -5.00 29.48 -0.74
C GLN A 188 -6.31 28.91 -0.23
N GLY A 189 -6.27 27.70 0.37
CA GLY A 189 -7.46 26.99 0.88
C GLY A 189 -8.27 26.26 -0.20
N ASP A 190 -7.74 26.15 -1.42
CA ASP A 190 -8.40 25.46 -2.55
C ASP A 190 -7.96 23.98 -2.62
N SER A 191 -8.19 23.24 -1.54
CA SER A 191 -7.89 21.81 -1.47
C SER A 191 -8.90 20.93 -2.21
N SER A 192 -10.07 21.48 -2.55
CA SER A 192 -11.18 20.71 -3.11
C SER A 192 -10.84 20.08 -4.46
N LEU A 193 -10.22 20.83 -5.37
CA LEU A 193 -9.82 20.34 -6.69
C LEU A 193 -8.82 19.20 -6.62
N LEU A 194 -7.80 19.32 -5.76
CA LEU A 194 -6.81 18.25 -5.54
C LEU A 194 -7.45 17.02 -4.94
N ARG A 195 -8.37 17.20 -3.99
CA ARG A 195 -9.10 16.11 -3.38
C ARG A 195 -9.97 15.37 -4.38
N ASP A 196 -10.72 16.09 -5.22
CA ASP A 196 -11.55 15.50 -6.25
C ASP A 196 -10.73 14.74 -7.27
N GLU A 197 -9.58 15.24 -7.68
CA GLU A 197 -8.64 14.55 -8.55
C GLU A 197 -8.16 13.23 -7.92
N LEU A 198 -7.75 13.23 -6.65
CA LEU A 198 -7.32 12.03 -5.94
C LEU A 198 -8.46 11.02 -5.75
N ILE A 199 -9.68 11.47 -5.51
CA ILE A 199 -10.87 10.63 -5.45
C ILE A 199 -11.12 9.95 -6.80
N ASN A 200 -11.05 10.72 -7.89
CA ASN A 200 -11.22 10.20 -9.25
C ASN A 200 -10.15 9.17 -9.61
N GLN A 201 -8.89 9.42 -9.27
CA GLN A 201 -7.80 8.47 -9.44
C GLN A 201 -8.06 7.18 -8.64
N SER A 202 -8.51 7.29 -7.40
CA SER A 202 -8.86 6.16 -6.55
C SER A 202 -9.98 5.31 -7.16
N HIS A 203 -11.06 5.95 -7.63
CA HIS A 203 -12.17 5.27 -8.30
C HIS A 203 -11.72 4.58 -9.59
N GLY A 204 -10.91 5.26 -10.41
CA GLY A 204 -10.34 4.68 -11.62
C GLY A 204 -9.53 3.41 -11.31
N ARG A 205 -8.71 3.46 -10.27
CA ARG A 205 -7.91 2.31 -9.84
C ARG A 205 -8.75 1.17 -9.29
N MET A 206 -9.80 1.47 -8.53
CA MET A 206 -10.75 0.44 -8.07
C MET A 206 -11.40 -0.30 -9.25
N LYS A 207 -11.77 0.41 -10.33
CA LYS A 207 -12.29 -0.21 -11.56
C LYS A 207 -11.25 -1.10 -12.24
N LEU A 208 -10.03 -0.61 -12.43
CA LEU A 208 -8.93 -1.39 -13.03
C LEU A 208 -8.62 -2.67 -12.26
N LEU A 209 -8.72 -2.64 -10.94
CA LEU A 209 -8.50 -3.81 -10.08
C LEU A 209 -9.73 -4.72 -9.97
N GLY A 210 -10.87 -4.35 -10.57
CA GLY A 210 -12.13 -5.09 -10.47
C GLY A 210 -12.72 -5.13 -9.05
N LEU A 211 -12.45 -4.09 -8.25
CA LEU A 211 -12.89 -3.98 -6.85
C LEU A 211 -14.30 -3.42 -6.73
N VAL A 212 -14.77 -2.72 -7.74
CA VAL A 212 -16.14 -2.21 -7.85
C VAL A 212 -16.77 -2.75 -9.13
N LYS A 213 -18.05 -3.09 -9.07
CA LYS A 213 -18.81 -3.47 -10.26
C LYS A 213 -19.08 -2.22 -11.07
N GLU A 214 -18.98 -2.32 -12.38
CA GLU A 214 -19.53 -1.31 -13.28
C GLU A 214 -21.04 -1.26 -13.05
N SER A 215 -21.53 -0.09 -12.67
CA SER A 215 -22.96 0.19 -12.56
C SER A 215 -23.55 0.49 -13.93
#